data_908343f3cc1a6dd0f00305e86d1b3f6c
#
_entry.id   908343f3cc1a6dd0f00305e86d1b3f6c
#
_cell.length_a   1.000
_cell.length_b   1.000
_cell.length_c   1.000
_cell.angle_alpha   90.00
_cell.angle_beta   90.00
_cell.angle_gamma   90.00
#
_symmetry.space_group_name_H-M   'P 1'
#
loop_
_entity.id
_entity.type
_entity.pdbx_description
1 polymer ?
#
loop_
_entity_poly.entity_id
_entity_poly.type
_entity_poly.pdbx_seq_one_letter_code
_entity_poly.pdbx_strand_id
1 'polypeptide(L)'
;GRVFRGSGDNWDLRILKGSVRKEIQNEDLHLFATNLIENRVTFGHLSNETPKGDIKNLIRSTFHLSMNEWRQYAECAKVIVARIVLQFLPQFKFLKSIVPEHISHVYSDEMAQKSTVVSMPIINANEAKYEDCVTILRTYEKWISEIYFQAGLLEVMPHTESPPIPAGPAAPGQTNAHQQPTIHDPMRNMKIAFGGDQLTRVRFAGAKDLLSGAHTPSDRFEHCSPFKPVMWHT
;
A
#
# COMPACT_ATOMS: atom_id res chain seq x y z
N GLY A 1 11.76 13.20 -7.38
CA GLY A 1 10.50 12.87 -8.09
C GLY A 1 9.37 12.69 -7.07
N ARG A 2 8.13 12.78 -7.53
CA ARG A 2 6.96 12.54 -6.67
C ARG A 2 6.85 11.06 -6.35
N VAL A 3 6.61 10.73 -5.10
CA VAL A 3 6.45 9.34 -4.63
C VAL A 3 5.01 9.13 -4.19
N PHE A 4 4.38 8.09 -4.70
CA PHE A 4 3.01 7.73 -4.38
C PHE A 4 2.97 6.44 -3.54
N ARG A 5 1.91 6.29 -2.77
CA ARG A 5 1.53 5.06 -2.12
C ARG A 5 0.08 4.72 -2.46
N GLY A 6 -0.20 3.45 -2.65
CA GLY A 6 -1.57 2.96 -2.78
C GLY A 6 -2.18 2.70 -1.41
N SER A 7 -3.47 2.94 -1.30
CA SER A 7 -4.26 2.57 -0.12
C SER A 7 -5.59 2.03 -0.59
N GLY A 8 -5.93 0.82 -0.18
CA GLY A 8 -7.14 0.13 -0.62
C GLY A 8 -7.86 -0.58 0.52
N ASP A 9 -9.14 -0.76 0.31
CA ASP A 9 -10.03 -1.44 1.25
C ASP A 9 -11.20 -2.06 0.50
N ASN A 10 -11.81 -3.10 1.06
CA ASN A 10 -13.02 -3.68 0.50
C ASN A 10 -14.21 -2.73 0.68
N TRP A 11 -15.10 -2.78 -0.29
CA TRP A 11 -16.36 -2.05 -0.29
C TRP A 11 -17.49 -3.02 -0.61
N ASP A 12 -18.18 -3.45 0.42
CA ASP A 12 -19.28 -4.38 0.31
C ASP A 12 -20.61 -3.65 0.16
N LEU A 13 -21.34 -3.96 -0.91
CA LEU A 13 -22.66 -3.40 -1.20
C LEU A 13 -23.69 -4.51 -1.28
N ARG A 14 -24.81 -4.31 -0.63
CA ARG A 14 -25.96 -5.19 -0.76
C ARG A 14 -27.06 -4.51 -1.57
N ILE A 15 -27.36 -5.07 -2.73
CA ILE A 15 -28.46 -4.63 -3.58
C ILE A 15 -29.72 -5.37 -3.16
N LEU A 16 -30.66 -4.63 -2.56
CA LEU A 16 -31.95 -5.17 -2.18
C LEU A 16 -32.90 -5.12 -3.39
N LYS A 17 -33.47 -6.26 -3.74
CA LYS A 17 -34.52 -6.32 -4.75
C LYS A 17 -35.87 -5.99 -4.11
N GLY A 18 -36.70 -5.20 -4.78
CA GLY A 18 -38.02 -4.76 -4.28
C GLY A 18 -39.00 -5.90 -3.98
N SER A 19 -38.83 -7.05 -4.62
CA SER A 19 -39.52 -8.30 -4.27
C SER A 19 -38.57 -9.46 -4.41
N VAL A 20 -38.38 -10.24 -3.33
CA VAL A 20 -37.53 -11.44 -3.33
C VAL A 20 -38.37 -12.65 -3.74
N ARG A 21 -37.94 -13.33 -4.79
CA ARG A 21 -38.52 -14.57 -5.30
C ARG A 21 -37.41 -15.60 -5.48
N LYS A 22 -37.75 -16.86 -5.76
CA LYS A 22 -36.78 -17.94 -5.99
C LYS A 22 -35.71 -17.56 -7.04
N GLU A 23 -36.12 -16.79 -8.05
CA GLU A 23 -35.28 -16.39 -9.20
C GLU A 23 -34.75 -14.94 -9.07
N ILE A 24 -35.24 -14.17 -8.12
CA ILE A 24 -34.86 -12.76 -7.89
C ILE A 24 -34.46 -12.62 -6.42
N GLN A 25 -33.18 -12.70 -6.16
CA GLN A 25 -32.64 -12.58 -4.82
C GLN A 25 -31.84 -11.30 -4.65
N ASN A 26 -31.61 -10.90 -3.40
CA ASN A 26 -30.67 -9.85 -3.07
C ASN A 26 -29.28 -10.24 -3.59
N GLU A 27 -28.52 -9.25 -4.01
CA GLU A 27 -27.18 -9.41 -4.56
C GLU A 27 -26.16 -8.73 -3.64
N ASP A 28 -25.17 -9.49 -3.22
CA ASP A 28 -24.05 -8.94 -2.46
C ASP A 28 -22.88 -8.71 -3.43
N LEU A 29 -22.47 -7.45 -3.59
CA LEU A 29 -21.33 -7.06 -4.40
C LEU A 29 -20.13 -6.85 -3.50
N HIS A 30 -19.05 -7.53 -3.81
CA HIS A 30 -17.77 -7.37 -3.16
C HIS A 30 -16.84 -6.62 -4.10
N LEU A 31 -16.49 -5.41 -3.73
CA LEU A 31 -15.70 -4.49 -4.53
C LEU A 31 -14.42 -4.14 -3.77
N PHE A 32 -13.40 -3.74 -4.50
CA PHE A 32 -12.17 -3.24 -3.90
C PHE A 32 -11.89 -1.81 -4.40
N ALA A 33 -11.84 -0.87 -3.48
CA ALA A 33 -11.59 0.54 -3.76
C ALA A 33 -10.16 0.92 -3.41
N THR A 34 -9.52 1.73 -4.25
CA THR A 34 -8.12 2.12 -4.09
C THR A 34 -7.92 3.60 -4.35
N ASN A 35 -7.08 4.22 -3.55
CA ASN A 35 -6.59 5.57 -3.76
C ASN A 35 -5.06 5.56 -3.87
N LEU A 36 -4.52 6.35 -4.79
CA LEU A 36 -3.11 6.71 -4.81
C LEU A 36 -2.93 8.04 -4.09
N ILE A 37 -2.03 8.08 -3.13
CA ILE A 37 -1.78 9.23 -2.28
C ILE A 37 -0.34 9.67 -2.48
N GLU A 38 -0.14 10.93 -2.86
CA GLU A 38 1.20 11.53 -2.95
C GLU A 38 1.82 11.66 -1.55
N ASN A 39 3.03 11.16 -1.38
CA ASN A 39 3.75 11.31 -0.13
C ASN A 39 4.25 12.74 0.02
N ARG A 40 3.82 13.42 1.07
CA ARG A 40 4.29 14.76 1.42
C ARG A 40 5.68 14.76 2.05
N VAL A 41 6.02 13.68 2.75
CA VAL A 41 7.36 13.45 3.29
C VAL A 41 8.04 12.38 2.46
N THR A 42 9.26 12.67 2.00
CA THR A 42 10.05 11.75 1.19
C THR A 42 11.24 11.24 1.98
N PHE A 43 11.54 9.96 1.82
CA PHE A 43 12.66 9.28 2.45
C PHE A 43 13.69 8.80 1.42
N GLY A 44 13.72 9.43 0.23
CA GLY A 44 14.60 9.04 -0.87
C GLY A 44 16.10 9.13 -0.56
N HIS A 45 16.47 9.83 0.52
CA HIS A 45 17.84 9.90 1.03
C HIS A 45 18.23 8.68 1.89
N LEU A 46 17.26 7.83 2.24
CA LEU A 46 17.53 6.62 3.02
C LEU A 46 17.74 5.44 2.07
N SER A 47 18.75 4.60 2.37
CA SER A 47 18.98 3.35 1.65
C SER A 47 17.86 2.35 1.97
N ASN A 48 17.35 1.70 0.92
CA ASN A 48 16.43 0.57 1.06
C ASN A 48 17.15 -0.78 1.12
N GLU A 49 18.45 -0.80 0.81
CA GLU A 49 19.21 -2.03 0.64
C GLU A 49 19.96 -2.46 1.90
N THR A 50 20.20 -1.50 2.78
CA THR A 50 20.96 -1.79 4.01
C THR A 50 20.09 -1.52 5.23
N PRO A 51 19.62 -2.54 5.95
CA PRO A 51 18.94 -2.36 7.22
C PRO A 51 19.91 -1.70 8.23
N LYS A 52 19.39 -0.83 9.09
CA LYS A 52 20.18 -0.14 10.13
C LYS A 52 20.87 -1.10 11.11
N GLY A 53 20.40 -2.33 11.19
CA GLY A 53 20.95 -3.35 12.06
C GLY A 53 20.25 -4.70 11.89
N ASP A 54 20.84 -5.73 12.49
CA ASP A 54 20.22 -7.04 12.53
C ASP A 54 19.11 -7.06 13.59
N ILE A 55 17.95 -7.62 13.24
CA ILE A 55 16.81 -7.81 14.17
C ILE A 55 17.24 -8.59 15.44
N LYS A 56 18.23 -9.46 15.33
CA LYS A 56 18.79 -10.24 16.46
C LYS A 56 19.46 -9.35 17.50
N ASN A 57 19.90 -8.16 17.10
CA ASN A 57 20.57 -7.20 17.99
C ASN A 57 19.58 -6.22 18.63
N LEU A 58 18.27 -6.34 18.34
CA LEU A 58 17.26 -5.51 18.99
C LEU A 58 17.06 -5.94 20.44
N ILE A 59 17.41 -5.07 21.35
CA ILE A 59 17.18 -5.28 22.76
C ILE A 59 15.79 -4.75 23.17
N ARG A 60 15.24 -5.31 24.24
CA ARG A 60 13.89 -4.96 24.71
C ARG A 60 13.69 -3.45 24.93
N SER A 61 14.73 -2.76 25.42
CA SER A 61 14.70 -1.31 25.65
C SER A 61 14.53 -0.50 24.35
N THR A 62 14.82 -1.05 23.18
CA THR A 62 14.57 -0.38 21.88
C THR A 62 13.08 -0.13 21.63
N PHE A 63 12.20 -0.93 22.24
CA PHE A 63 10.74 -0.82 22.11
C PHE A 63 10.09 0.00 23.24
N HIS A 64 10.88 0.52 24.18
CA HIS A 64 10.38 1.34 25.26
C HIS A 64 10.84 2.79 25.08
N LEU A 65 9.94 3.71 25.37
CA LEU A 65 10.27 5.13 25.37
C LEU A 65 11.31 5.41 26.48
N SER A 66 12.34 6.18 26.15
CA SER A 66 13.24 6.76 27.13
C SER A 66 12.50 7.75 28.03
N MET A 67 13.08 8.10 29.17
CA MET A 67 12.48 9.09 30.08
C MET A 67 12.27 10.46 29.40
N ASN A 68 13.12 10.82 28.45
CA ASN A 68 12.96 12.06 27.69
C ASN A 68 11.78 11.99 26.71
N GLU A 69 11.66 10.90 26.00
CA GLU A 69 10.53 10.64 25.09
C GLU A 69 9.20 10.55 25.85
N TRP A 70 9.20 9.94 27.05
CA TRP A 70 8.03 9.95 27.94
C TRP A 70 7.60 11.36 28.34
N ARG A 71 8.56 12.25 28.64
CA ARG A 71 8.24 13.66 28.96
C ARG A 71 7.64 14.36 27.75
N GLN A 72 8.22 14.19 26.55
CA GLN A 72 7.68 14.77 25.32
C GLN A 72 6.28 14.24 25.02
N TYR A 73 6.07 12.93 25.15
CA TYR A 73 4.76 12.32 25.02
C TYR A 73 3.74 12.92 25.99
N ALA A 74 4.11 13.08 27.26
CA ALA A 74 3.24 13.67 28.27
C ALA A 74 2.84 15.12 27.94
N GLU A 75 3.78 15.94 27.44
CA GLU A 75 3.47 17.32 27.01
C GLU A 75 2.49 17.31 25.80
N CYS A 76 2.70 16.45 24.81
CA CYS A 76 1.76 16.28 23.71
C CYS A 76 0.37 15.81 24.19
N ALA A 77 0.34 14.85 25.12
CA ALA A 77 -0.91 14.34 25.68
C ALA A 77 -1.70 15.43 26.43
N LYS A 78 -1.04 16.32 27.15
CA LYS A 78 -1.69 17.48 27.80
C LYS A 78 -2.43 18.35 26.79
N VAL A 79 -1.83 18.62 25.63
CA VAL A 79 -2.47 19.42 24.57
C VAL A 79 -3.70 18.69 24.04
N ILE A 80 -3.63 17.38 23.81
CA ILE A 80 -4.76 16.59 23.34
C ILE A 80 -5.91 16.61 24.34
N VAL A 81 -5.61 16.35 25.63
CA VAL A 81 -6.61 16.39 26.71
C VAL A 81 -7.22 17.78 26.83
N ALA A 82 -6.41 18.84 26.77
CA ALA A 82 -6.92 20.21 26.82
C ALA A 82 -7.87 20.53 25.66
N ARG A 83 -7.57 20.06 24.45
CA ARG A 83 -8.50 20.21 23.31
C ARG A 83 -9.82 19.48 23.51
N ILE A 84 -9.78 18.26 24.04
CA ILE A 84 -11.00 17.49 24.37
C ILE A 84 -11.80 18.26 25.42
N VAL A 85 -11.17 18.78 26.47
CA VAL A 85 -11.84 19.60 27.47
C VAL A 85 -12.51 20.83 26.85
N LEU A 86 -11.79 21.55 25.96
CA LEU A 86 -12.34 22.73 25.29
C LEU A 86 -13.52 22.40 24.36
N GLN A 87 -13.48 21.22 23.75
CA GLN A 87 -14.55 20.77 22.83
C GLN A 87 -15.82 20.40 23.57
N PHE A 88 -15.71 19.68 24.67
CA PHE A 88 -16.85 19.08 25.36
C PHE A 88 -17.33 19.83 26.62
N LEU A 89 -16.50 20.73 27.16
CA LEU A 89 -16.81 21.47 28.38
C LEU A 89 -16.82 22.99 28.09
N PRO A 90 -18.00 23.57 27.77
CA PRO A 90 -18.13 24.99 27.38
C PRO A 90 -17.59 25.99 28.39
N GLN A 91 -17.61 25.66 29.67
CA GLN A 91 -17.08 26.49 30.75
C GLN A 91 -15.58 26.76 30.65
N PHE A 92 -14.82 25.96 29.93
CA PHE A 92 -13.38 26.13 29.73
C PHE A 92 -13.02 26.86 28.43
N LYS A 93 -13.99 27.34 27.65
CA LYS A 93 -13.73 28.04 26.37
C LYS A 93 -12.79 29.23 26.48
N PHE A 94 -12.70 29.87 27.66
CA PHE A 94 -11.76 30.96 27.91
C PHE A 94 -10.29 30.55 27.78
N LEU A 95 -9.98 29.27 27.89
CA LEU A 95 -8.63 28.73 27.70
C LEU A 95 -8.24 28.51 26.24
N LYS A 96 -9.15 28.74 25.29
CA LYS A 96 -8.93 28.45 23.86
C LYS A 96 -7.69 29.17 23.30
N SER A 97 -7.43 30.38 23.78
CA SER A 97 -6.26 31.15 23.32
C SER A 97 -4.91 30.64 23.84
N ILE A 98 -4.92 29.80 24.89
CA ILE A 98 -3.73 29.27 25.54
C ILE A 98 -3.38 27.87 25.03
N VAL A 99 -4.39 27.09 24.63
CA VAL A 99 -4.20 25.73 24.16
C VAL A 99 -3.83 25.74 22.68
N PRO A 100 -2.66 25.18 22.30
CA PRO A 100 -2.21 25.13 20.92
C PRO A 100 -3.22 24.36 20.03
N GLU A 101 -3.53 24.91 18.88
CA GLU A 101 -4.35 24.21 17.86
C GLU A 101 -3.59 23.06 17.22
N HIS A 102 -2.26 23.09 17.27
CA HIS A 102 -1.39 22.16 16.58
C HIS A 102 -0.22 21.74 17.49
N ILE A 103 0.08 20.43 17.48
CA ILE A 103 1.30 19.91 18.13
C ILE A 103 2.39 19.93 17.08
N SER A 104 3.38 20.79 17.25
CA SER A 104 4.48 20.93 16.29
C SER A 104 5.37 19.70 16.29
N HIS A 105 5.80 19.28 15.12
CA HIS A 105 6.76 18.19 14.88
C HIS A 105 7.62 18.49 13.64
N VAL A 106 8.65 17.65 13.41
CA VAL A 106 9.66 17.88 12.34
C VAL A 106 9.06 18.03 10.92
N TYR A 107 7.88 17.47 10.67
CA TYR A 107 7.20 17.47 9.37
C TYR A 107 5.91 18.31 9.40
N SER A 108 5.79 19.26 10.32
CA SER A 108 4.55 20.05 10.46
C SER A 108 4.20 20.80 9.20
N ASP A 109 5.17 21.39 8.51
CA ASP A 109 4.96 22.19 7.31
C ASP A 109 4.52 21.33 6.12
N GLU A 110 5.15 20.15 5.93
CA GLU A 110 4.76 19.20 4.89
C GLU A 110 3.36 18.61 5.20
N MET A 111 3.08 18.32 6.47
CA MET A 111 1.80 17.75 6.88
C MET A 111 0.65 18.77 6.84
N ALA A 112 0.95 20.07 6.91
CA ALA A 112 -0.05 21.13 6.74
C ALA A 112 -0.52 21.28 5.28
N GLN A 113 0.25 20.81 4.31
CA GLN A 113 -0.11 20.87 2.90
C GLN A 113 -1.31 19.96 2.59
N LYS A 114 -2.11 20.36 1.61
CA LYS A 114 -3.22 19.54 1.12
C LYS A 114 -2.68 18.25 0.50
N SER A 115 -3.28 17.12 0.86
CA SER A 115 -2.95 15.82 0.26
C SER A 115 -3.41 15.76 -1.20
N THR A 116 -2.55 15.29 -2.08
CA THR A 116 -2.95 14.88 -3.43
C THR A 116 -3.41 13.43 -3.37
N VAL A 117 -4.69 13.22 -3.64
CA VAL A 117 -5.32 11.90 -3.65
C VAL A 117 -5.94 11.67 -5.01
N VAL A 118 -5.60 10.56 -5.63
CA VAL A 118 -6.15 10.12 -6.92
C VAL A 118 -6.93 8.84 -6.67
N SER A 119 -8.25 8.89 -6.85
CA SER A 119 -9.08 7.70 -6.76
C SER A 119 -8.89 6.86 -8.02
N MET A 120 -8.58 5.58 -7.83
CA MET A 120 -8.46 4.61 -8.90
C MET A 120 -9.84 3.99 -9.21
N PRO A 121 -10.01 3.41 -10.41
CA PRO A 121 -11.22 2.67 -10.71
C PRO A 121 -11.50 1.56 -9.69
N ILE A 122 -12.77 1.32 -9.41
CA ILE A 122 -13.17 0.25 -8.49
C ILE A 122 -12.96 -1.10 -9.18
N ILE A 123 -12.38 -2.06 -8.46
CA ILE A 123 -12.15 -3.42 -8.94
C ILE A 123 -13.28 -4.30 -8.40
N ASN A 124 -13.95 -5.03 -9.32
CA ASN A 124 -14.95 -6.02 -8.93
C ASN A 124 -14.22 -7.31 -8.50
N ALA A 125 -13.81 -7.35 -7.25
CA ALA A 125 -13.06 -8.44 -6.66
C ALA A 125 -13.27 -8.47 -5.15
N ASN A 126 -13.35 -9.68 -4.61
CA ASN A 126 -13.51 -9.92 -3.17
C ASN A 126 -12.17 -10.23 -2.53
N GLU A 127 -11.58 -9.28 -1.81
CA GLU A 127 -10.27 -9.49 -1.18
C GLU A 127 -10.26 -10.65 -0.16
N ALA A 128 -11.42 -11.18 0.25
CA ALA A 128 -11.48 -12.37 1.08
C ALA A 128 -10.96 -13.63 0.38
N LYS A 129 -10.84 -13.60 -0.95
CA LYS A 129 -10.38 -14.72 -1.77
C LYS A 129 -8.99 -14.43 -2.34
N TYR A 130 -8.07 -15.38 -2.22
CA TYR A 130 -6.72 -15.21 -2.76
C TYR A 130 -6.68 -15.04 -4.29
N GLU A 131 -7.58 -15.71 -5.01
CA GLU A 131 -7.76 -15.54 -6.46
C GLU A 131 -8.07 -14.08 -6.83
N ASP A 132 -8.97 -13.47 -6.07
CA ASP A 132 -9.37 -12.08 -6.27
C ASP A 132 -8.26 -11.13 -5.83
N CYS A 133 -7.49 -11.46 -4.79
CA CYS A 133 -6.29 -10.72 -4.42
C CYS A 133 -5.24 -10.70 -5.54
N VAL A 134 -5.05 -11.84 -6.22
CA VAL A 134 -4.18 -11.92 -7.42
C VAL A 134 -4.71 -11.01 -8.53
N THR A 135 -6.03 -10.99 -8.75
CA THR A 135 -6.67 -10.10 -9.73
C THR A 135 -6.47 -8.63 -9.40
N ILE A 136 -6.61 -8.25 -8.13
CA ILE A 136 -6.35 -6.88 -7.65
C ILE A 136 -4.90 -6.51 -7.91
N LEU A 137 -3.94 -7.35 -7.53
CA LEU A 137 -2.52 -7.08 -7.69
C LEU A 137 -2.09 -7.00 -9.17
N ARG A 138 -2.63 -7.86 -10.05
CA ARG A 138 -2.42 -7.75 -11.51
C ARG A 138 -2.95 -6.44 -12.07
N THR A 139 -4.10 -6.01 -11.59
CA THR A 139 -4.67 -4.72 -11.96
C THR A 139 -3.77 -3.56 -11.53
N TYR A 140 -3.19 -3.64 -10.34
CA TYR A 140 -2.23 -2.65 -9.85
C TYR A 140 -0.96 -2.60 -10.70
N GLU A 141 -0.35 -3.73 -10.98
CA GLU A 141 0.85 -3.80 -11.85
C GLU A 141 0.57 -3.15 -13.21
N LYS A 142 -0.58 -3.44 -13.80
CA LYS A 142 -1.01 -2.83 -15.05
C LYS A 142 -1.16 -1.32 -14.93
N TRP A 143 -1.91 -0.82 -13.95
CA TRP A 143 -2.13 0.62 -13.77
C TRP A 143 -0.84 1.38 -13.46
N ILE A 144 0.02 0.82 -12.63
CA ILE A 144 1.32 1.42 -12.32
C ILE A 144 2.15 1.54 -13.60
N SER A 145 2.24 0.50 -14.40
CA SER A 145 2.95 0.49 -15.67
C SER A 145 2.41 1.55 -16.63
N GLU A 146 1.09 1.63 -16.79
CA GLU A 146 0.43 2.61 -17.64
C GLU A 146 0.68 4.05 -17.17
N ILE A 147 0.55 4.31 -15.88
CA ILE A 147 0.76 5.64 -15.29
C ILE A 147 2.21 6.09 -15.50
N TYR A 148 3.19 5.24 -15.23
CA TYR A 148 4.60 5.57 -15.40
C TYR A 148 4.98 5.76 -16.86
N PHE A 149 4.42 4.95 -17.76
CA PHE A 149 4.61 5.11 -19.20
C PHE A 149 4.02 6.44 -19.71
N GLN A 150 2.78 6.75 -19.34
CA GLN A 150 2.14 8.02 -19.73
C GLN A 150 2.83 9.24 -19.12
N ALA A 151 3.44 9.09 -17.95
CA ALA A 151 4.23 10.15 -17.32
C ALA A 151 5.63 10.33 -17.96
N GLY A 152 5.98 9.55 -18.98
CA GLY A 152 7.29 9.57 -19.62
C GLY A 152 8.43 9.07 -18.74
N LEU A 153 8.11 8.30 -17.70
CA LEU A 153 9.08 7.69 -16.78
C LEU A 153 9.53 6.31 -17.24
N LEU A 154 8.82 5.72 -18.18
CA LEU A 154 9.17 4.47 -18.84
C LEU A 154 9.25 4.70 -20.34
N GLU A 155 10.30 4.18 -20.97
CA GLU A 155 10.48 4.24 -22.42
C GLU A 155 9.66 3.16 -23.15
N VAL A 156 9.42 2.04 -22.49
CA VAL A 156 8.71 0.87 -23.03
C VAL A 156 7.72 0.37 -21.99
N MET A 157 6.51 -0.01 -22.44
CA MET A 157 5.54 -0.71 -21.60
C MET A 157 6.06 -2.08 -21.20
N PRO A 158 6.00 -2.47 -19.94
CA PRO A 158 6.30 -3.83 -19.52
C PRO A 158 5.38 -4.81 -20.24
N HIS A 159 5.93 -5.86 -20.83
CA HIS A 159 5.13 -6.90 -21.45
C HIS A 159 4.36 -7.65 -20.35
N THR A 160 3.04 -7.61 -20.46
CA THR A 160 2.12 -8.33 -19.57
C THR A 160 1.86 -9.77 -20.04
N GLU A 161 2.41 -10.15 -21.18
CA GLU A 161 2.25 -11.49 -21.72
C GLU A 161 3.52 -12.30 -21.50
N SER A 162 3.40 -13.38 -20.74
CA SER A 162 4.46 -14.40 -20.69
C SER A 162 4.68 -14.94 -22.12
N PRO A 163 5.93 -15.07 -22.57
CA PRO A 163 6.18 -15.69 -23.87
C PRO A 163 5.51 -17.07 -23.90
N PRO A 164 4.89 -17.46 -25.02
CA PRO A 164 4.24 -18.76 -25.11
C PRO A 164 5.24 -19.85 -24.79
N ILE A 165 4.87 -20.76 -23.90
CA ILE A 165 5.67 -21.93 -23.56
C ILE A 165 5.92 -22.69 -24.85
N PRO A 166 7.17 -22.90 -25.29
CA PRO A 166 7.42 -23.70 -26.49
C PRO A 166 6.93 -25.13 -26.24
N ALA A 167 5.84 -25.48 -26.92
CA ALA A 167 5.34 -26.85 -26.93
C ALA A 167 6.27 -27.71 -27.77
N GLY A 168 7.10 -28.52 -27.13
CA GLY A 168 7.85 -29.55 -27.84
C GLY A 168 8.93 -30.19 -26.94
N PRO A 169 9.08 -31.52 -26.96
CA PRO A 169 10.17 -32.20 -26.28
C PRO A 169 11.49 -31.85 -26.98
N ALA A 170 12.47 -31.35 -26.22
CA ALA A 170 13.80 -31.10 -26.69
C ALA A 170 14.45 -32.42 -27.14
N ALA A 171 14.98 -32.46 -28.35
CA ALA A 171 15.78 -33.59 -28.82
C ALA A 171 17.05 -33.74 -27.96
N PRO A 172 17.47 -34.97 -27.61
CA PRO A 172 18.66 -35.17 -26.80
C PRO A 172 19.93 -34.86 -27.62
N GLY A 173 20.69 -33.86 -27.17
CA GLY A 173 22.04 -33.66 -27.72
C GLY A 173 22.53 -32.21 -27.90
N GLN A 174 21.83 -31.17 -27.48
CA GLN A 174 22.34 -29.82 -27.52
C GLN A 174 22.53 -29.25 -26.12
N THR A 175 23.72 -29.31 -25.58
CA THR A 175 24.17 -28.51 -24.43
C THR A 175 24.39 -27.07 -24.90
N ASN A 176 23.33 -26.36 -25.19
CA ASN A 176 23.38 -24.91 -25.24
C ASN A 176 23.32 -24.40 -23.81
N ALA A 177 24.44 -23.84 -23.33
CA ALA A 177 24.41 -22.98 -22.17
C ALA A 177 23.34 -21.90 -22.43
N HIS A 178 22.13 -22.10 -21.88
CA HIS A 178 21.07 -21.14 -21.94
C HIS A 178 21.54 -19.90 -21.20
N GLN A 179 22.06 -18.94 -21.94
CA GLN A 179 21.93 -17.54 -21.53
C GLN A 179 20.43 -17.30 -21.44
N GLN A 180 19.90 -17.36 -20.22
CA GLN A 180 18.57 -16.87 -19.95
C GLN A 180 18.53 -15.42 -20.47
N PRO A 181 17.61 -15.06 -21.38
CA PRO A 181 17.49 -13.70 -21.83
C PRO A 181 17.27 -12.87 -20.55
N THR A 182 18.16 -11.93 -20.30
CA THR A 182 18.01 -10.96 -19.22
C THR A 182 16.75 -10.20 -19.55
N ILE A 183 15.65 -10.57 -18.91
CA ILE A 183 14.38 -9.87 -19.08
C ILE A 183 14.62 -8.47 -18.56
N HIS A 184 14.71 -7.51 -19.48
CA HIS A 184 14.87 -6.11 -19.13
C HIS A 184 13.54 -5.66 -18.50
N ASP A 185 13.54 -5.54 -17.17
CA ASP A 185 12.42 -5.00 -16.43
C ASP A 185 12.55 -3.47 -16.38
N PRO A 186 11.76 -2.72 -17.17
CA PRO A 186 11.81 -1.26 -17.19
C PRO A 186 11.38 -0.64 -15.86
N MET A 187 10.67 -1.38 -15.02
CA MET A 187 10.19 -0.94 -13.71
C MET A 187 11.06 -1.36 -12.53
N ARG A 188 12.21 -1.99 -12.75
CA ARG A 188 13.07 -2.59 -11.72
C ARG A 188 13.30 -1.70 -10.48
N ASN A 189 13.41 -0.40 -10.68
CA ASN A 189 13.67 0.56 -9.61
C ASN A 189 12.41 1.28 -9.10
N MET A 190 11.24 0.91 -9.60
CA MET A 190 9.97 1.55 -9.26
C MET A 190 9.17 0.63 -8.36
N LYS A 191 8.95 1.08 -7.13
CA LYS A 191 8.13 0.35 -6.15
C LYS A 191 7.10 1.29 -5.55
N ILE A 192 5.86 0.87 -5.58
CA ILE A 192 4.76 1.57 -4.92
C ILE A 192 4.32 0.74 -3.71
N ALA A 193 4.44 1.33 -2.53
CA ALA A 193 3.93 0.71 -1.32
C ALA A 193 2.39 0.75 -1.34
N PHE A 194 1.77 -0.39 -1.04
CA PHE A 194 0.33 -0.49 -0.86
C PHE A 194 -0.01 -0.73 0.60
N GLY A 195 -1.09 -0.08 1.05
CA GLY A 195 -1.61 -0.20 2.41
C GLY A 195 -3.09 -0.57 2.38
N GLY A 196 -3.51 -1.21 3.44
CA GLY A 196 -4.88 -1.54 3.76
C GLY A 196 -4.97 -1.86 5.23
N ASP A 197 -6.01 -2.50 5.67
CA ASP A 197 -6.06 -3.04 7.01
C ASP A 197 -5.04 -4.19 7.20
N GLN A 198 -4.94 -4.72 8.40
CA GLN A 198 -4.01 -5.83 8.69
C GLN A 198 -4.35 -7.08 7.86
N LEU A 199 -5.61 -7.31 7.58
CA LEU A 199 -6.09 -8.48 6.87
C LEU A 199 -5.78 -8.37 5.37
N THR A 200 -6.02 -7.20 4.76
CA THR A 200 -5.57 -6.86 3.39
C THR A 200 -4.08 -7.12 3.21
N ARG A 201 -3.26 -6.63 4.17
CA ARG A 201 -1.81 -6.87 4.14
C ARG A 201 -1.45 -8.36 4.11
N VAL A 202 -2.07 -9.15 4.97
CA VAL A 202 -1.82 -10.61 5.06
C VAL A 202 -2.24 -11.31 3.76
N ARG A 203 -3.40 -10.97 3.23
CA ARG A 203 -3.94 -11.57 2.01
C ARG A 203 -3.10 -11.23 0.78
N PHE A 204 -2.70 -9.97 0.63
CA PHE A 204 -1.83 -9.57 -0.48
C PHE A 204 -0.44 -10.20 -0.40
N ALA A 205 0.14 -10.31 0.80
CA ALA A 205 1.39 -11.04 0.99
C ALA A 205 1.23 -12.51 0.58
N GLY A 206 0.16 -13.18 1.02
CA GLY A 206 -0.12 -14.56 0.64
C GLY A 206 -0.37 -14.73 -0.87
N ALA A 207 -1.09 -13.81 -1.50
CA ALA A 207 -1.29 -13.82 -2.96
C ALA A 207 0.04 -13.66 -3.72
N LYS A 208 0.93 -12.80 -3.24
CA LYS A 208 2.30 -12.65 -3.77
C LYS A 208 3.12 -13.92 -3.61
N ASP A 209 3.05 -14.57 -2.47
CA ASP A 209 3.76 -15.83 -2.19
C ASP A 209 3.30 -16.95 -3.14
N LEU A 210 2.01 -17.02 -3.48
CA LEU A 210 1.48 -17.98 -4.46
C LEU A 210 2.13 -17.84 -5.85
N LEU A 211 2.52 -16.63 -6.23
CA LEU A 211 3.13 -16.35 -7.53
C LEU A 211 4.66 -16.12 -7.45
N SER A 212 5.29 -16.48 -6.34
CA SER A 212 6.74 -16.32 -6.14
C SER A 212 7.59 -17.06 -7.18
N GLY A 213 7.08 -18.14 -7.77
CA GLY A 213 7.69 -18.90 -8.84
C GLY A 213 7.41 -18.39 -10.26
N ALA A 214 6.68 -17.30 -10.44
CA ALA A 214 6.38 -16.75 -11.76
C ALA A 214 7.62 -16.15 -12.44
N HIS A 215 7.60 -16.07 -13.78
CA HIS A 215 8.80 -15.78 -14.57
C HIS A 215 9.22 -14.31 -14.54
N THR A 216 8.27 -13.39 -14.51
CA THR A 216 8.56 -11.95 -14.58
C THR A 216 8.42 -11.27 -13.22
N PRO A 217 9.14 -10.16 -12.96
CA PRO A 217 8.94 -9.34 -11.75
C PRO A 217 7.50 -8.83 -11.60
N SER A 218 6.85 -8.47 -12.71
CA SER A 218 5.47 -8.04 -12.72
C SER A 218 4.50 -9.16 -12.32
N ASP A 219 4.71 -10.39 -12.83
CA ASP A 219 3.90 -11.55 -12.43
C ASP A 219 4.08 -11.90 -10.94
N ARG A 220 5.23 -11.58 -10.36
CA ARG A 220 5.51 -11.74 -8.93
C ARG A 220 5.09 -10.54 -8.08
N PHE A 221 4.47 -9.52 -8.68
CA PHE A 221 4.05 -8.29 -8.02
C PHE A 221 5.18 -7.56 -7.27
N GLU A 222 6.37 -7.52 -7.86
CA GLU A 222 7.54 -6.92 -7.21
C GLU A 222 7.44 -5.39 -7.12
N HIS A 223 6.72 -4.76 -8.05
CA HIS A 223 6.51 -3.32 -8.08
C HIS A 223 5.43 -2.87 -7.07
N CYS A 224 4.53 -3.78 -6.69
CA CYS A 224 3.56 -3.57 -5.62
C CYS A 224 4.16 -3.97 -4.26
N SER A 225 5.07 -3.18 -3.74
CA SER A 225 5.81 -3.52 -2.51
C SER A 225 6.36 -2.27 -1.82
N PRO A 226 6.44 -2.25 -0.48
CA PRO A 226 5.92 -3.23 0.46
C PRO A 226 4.42 -3.10 0.72
N PHE A 227 3.79 -4.16 1.21
CA PHE A 227 2.44 -4.11 1.78
C PHE A 227 2.51 -3.69 3.24
N LYS A 228 1.78 -2.64 3.60
CA LYS A 228 1.80 -2.06 4.96
C LYS A 228 0.40 -2.03 5.55
N PRO A 229 0.23 -2.36 6.85
CA PRO A 229 -1.01 -2.06 7.52
C PRO A 229 -1.15 -0.55 7.63
N VAL A 230 -2.32 -0.03 7.33
CA VAL A 230 -2.67 1.39 7.52
C VAL A 230 -3.67 1.46 8.66
N MET A 231 -3.39 2.31 9.63
CA MET A 231 -4.28 2.49 10.78
C MET A 231 -5.47 3.37 10.39
N TRP A 232 -6.51 2.75 9.84
CA TRP A 232 -7.77 3.43 9.52
C TRP A 232 -8.80 3.32 10.64
N HIS A 233 -8.67 2.31 11.48
CA HIS A 233 -9.66 1.89 12.47
C HIS A 233 -9.12 2.01 13.91
N THR A 234 -8.47 3.12 14.21
CA THR A 234 -8.13 3.43 15.60
C THR A 234 -9.00 4.53 16.16
#